data_df2f1e7048dcafd7cb70c9ebeb96d908
#
_entry.id   df2f1e7048dcafd7cb70c9ebeb96d908
#
_cell.length_a   1.000
_cell.length_b   1.000
_cell.length_c   1.000
_cell.angle_alpha   90.00
_cell.angle_beta   90.00
_cell.angle_gamma   90.00
#
_symmetry.space_group_name_H-M   'P 1'
#
loop_
_entity.id
_entity.type
_entity.pdbx_description
1 polymer ?
#
loop_
_entity_poly.entity_id
_entity_poly.type
_entity_poly.pdbx_seq_one_letter_code
_entity_poly.pdbx_strand_id
1 'polypeptide(L)'
;MTVRDGKGMKDRVTPFPDNLSALFRNHLEKVEMIHEKDLAKGYGTVYLPYALVRKYPNAEREWNWQFVFPGRGLSKDPRSEVIRRHHVDPSVINKAIKKVVRQTNITQKVSAHTFRHSFATHLLQRGTDIRTIQSLLGHKDLETTMYILMC
;
A
#
# COMPACT_ATOMS: atom_id res chain seq x y z
N MET A 1 9.97 0.18 7.12
CA MET A 1 8.47 0.20 7.15
C MET A 1 7.97 -1.20 7.52
N THR A 2 7.04 -1.30 8.46
CA THR A 2 6.44 -2.59 8.84
C THR A 2 5.10 -2.76 8.14
N VAL A 3 4.93 -3.85 7.42
CA VAL A 3 3.66 -4.27 6.82
C VAL A 3 3.07 -5.32 7.74
N ARG A 4 1.95 -5.00 8.38
CA ARG A 4 1.22 -5.94 9.24
C ARG A 4 0.14 -6.66 8.46
N ASP A 5 -0.11 -7.89 8.84
CA ASP A 5 -1.16 -8.73 8.27
C ASP A 5 -1.14 -8.78 6.73
N GLY A 6 0.07 -8.89 6.18
CA GLY A 6 0.27 -9.01 4.73
C GLY A 6 -0.29 -10.33 4.18
N LYS A 7 -0.05 -10.59 2.89
CA LYS A 7 -0.48 -11.85 2.25
C LYS A 7 -0.04 -13.06 3.09
N GLY A 8 -1.00 -13.78 3.64
CA GLY A 8 -0.80 -14.94 4.51
C GLY A 8 -0.69 -14.61 6.00
N MET A 9 -1.24 -13.47 6.45
CA MET A 9 -1.33 -13.04 7.86
C MET A 9 0.03 -13.00 8.59
N LYS A 10 1.10 -12.63 7.88
CA LYS A 10 2.44 -12.47 8.44
C LYS A 10 2.89 -11.02 8.35
N ASP A 11 3.44 -10.53 9.45
CA ASP A 11 4.12 -9.24 9.49
C ASP A 11 5.47 -9.34 8.79
N ARG A 12 5.86 -8.27 8.11
CA ARG A 12 7.19 -8.16 7.51
C ARG A 12 7.72 -6.74 7.57
N VAL A 13 9.02 -6.62 7.68
CA VAL A 13 9.73 -5.35 7.54
C VAL A 13 10.24 -5.23 6.10
N THR A 14 9.91 -4.11 5.46
CA THR A 14 10.44 -3.77 4.13
C THR A 14 11.26 -2.49 4.23
N PRO A 15 12.38 -2.36 3.49
CA PRO A 15 13.10 -1.11 3.42
C PRO A 15 12.19 -0.02 2.83
N PHE A 16 12.40 1.21 3.28
CA PHE A 16 11.78 2.39 2.71
C PHE A 16 12.90 3.23 2.08
N PRO A 17 12.84 3.55 0.78
CA PRO A 17 13.90 4.30 0.12
C PRO A 17 14.04 5.70 0.71
N ASP A 18 15.25 6.11 1.09
CA ASP A 18 15.52 7.39 1.74
C ASP A 18 15.15 8.58 0.84
N ASN A 19 15.36 8.46 -0.47
CA ASN A 19 14.99 9.48 -1.44
C ASN A 19 13.48 9.75 -1.55
N LEU A 20 12.64 8.84 -1.05
CA LEU A 20 11.19 9.03 -0.99
C LEU A 20 10.72 9.63 0.33
N SER A 21 11.58 9.71 1.34
CA SER A 21 11.18 10.10 2.70
C SER A 21 10.60 11.51 2.76
N ALA A 22 11.22 12.48 2.08
CA ALA A 22 10.71 13.85 2.03
C ALA A 22 9.36 13.94 1.30
N LEU A 23 9.24 13.29 0.14
CA LEU A 23 7.99 13.25 -0.62
C LEU A 23 6.86 12.59 0.16
N PHE A 24 7.19 11.52 0.88
CA PHE A 24 6.23 10.79 1.68
C PHE A 24 5.76 11.60 2.89
N ARG A 25 6.66 12.33 3.54
CA ARG A 25 6.30 13.25 4.65
C ARG A 25 5.34 14.32 4.18
N ASN A 26 5.66 15.02 3.08
CA ASN A 26 4.78 16.03 2.48
C ASN A 26 3.43 15.44 2.05
N HIS A 27 3.40 14.16 1.65
CA HIS A 27 2.16 13.46 1.35
C HIS A 27 1.32 13.24 2.61
N LEU A 28 1.94 12.76 3.70
CA LEU A 28 1.25 12.53 4.98
C LEU A 28 0.66 13.84 5.54
N GLU A 29 1.38 14.94 5.51
CA GLU A 29 0.87 16.25 5.92
C GLU A 29 -0.41 16.65 5.15
N LYS A 30 -0.43 16.43 3.84
CA LYS A 30 -1.63 16.66 3.01
C LYS A 30 -2.79 15.74 3.39
N VAL A 31 -2.49 14.48 3.69
CA VAL A 31 -3.51 13.50 4.11
C VAL A 31 -4.08 13.86 5.48
N GLU A 32 -3.23 14.32 6.40
CA GLU A 32 -3.64 14.79 7.72
C GLU A 32 -4.59 15.98 7.61
N MET A 33 -4.26 16.98 6.78
CA MET A 33 -5.17 18.10 6.50
C MET A 33 -6.53 17.67 5.92
N ILE A 34 -6.55 16.62 5.09
CA ILE A 34 -7.80 16.05 4.55
C ILE A 34 -8.58 15.38 5.66
N HIS A 35 -7.92 14.62 6.53
CA HIS A 35 -8.53 13.95 7.67
C HIS A 35 -9.16 14.94 8.65
N GLU A 36 -8.44 16.01 9.01
CA GLU A 36 -8.95 17.08 9.87
C GLU A 36 -10.21 17.75 9.27
N LYS A 37 -10.18 18.03 7.97
CA LYS A 37 -11.37 18.57 7.27
C LYS A 37 -12.55 17.60 7.26
N ASP A 38 -12.29 16.30 7.13
CA ASP A 38 -13.33 15.28 7.19
C ASP A 38 -13.88 15.14 8.63
N LEU A 39 -13.02 15.20 9.64
CA LEU A 39 -13.42 15.21 11.05
C LEU A 39 -14.33 16.41 11.39
N ALA A 40 -13.95 17.60 10.93
CA ALA A 40 -14.74 18.81 11.12
C ALA A 40 -16.14 18.73 10.48
N LYS A 41 -16.30 17.91 9.45
CA LYS A 41 -17.58 17.63 8.77
C LYS A 41 -18.31 16.39 9.30
N GLY A 42 -17.75 15.72 10.31
CA GLY A 42 -18.32 14.50 10.91
C GLY A 42 -18.02 13.18 10.14
N TYR A 43 -17.09 13.18 9.16
CA TYR A 43 -16.83 12.03 8.29
C TYR A 43 -15.47 11.35 8.49
N GLY A 44 -14.60 11.86 9.35
CA GLY A 44 -13.21 11.42 9.52
C GLY A 44 -13.04 10.09 10.24
N THR A 45 -13.87 9.08 9.95
CA THR A 45 -13.79 7.76 10.56
C THR A 45 -13.35 6.71 9.55
N VAL A 46 -12.63 5.67 10.02
CA VAL A 46 -12.34 4.46 9.24
C VAL A 46 -13.12 3.27 9.80
N TYR A 47 -13.37 2.28 8.95
CA TYR A 47 -13.93 1.01 9.42
C TYR A 47 -12.86 0.20 10.14
N LEU A 48 -13.13 -0.17 11.38
CA LEU A 48 -12.29 -1.09 12.14
C LEU A 48 -13.03 -2.40 12.38
N PRO A 49 -12.34 -3.56 12.36
CA PRO A 49 -12.90 -4.85 12.76
C PRO A 49 -13.44 -4.78 14.19
N TYR A 50 -14.51 -5.54 14.45
CA TYR A 50 -15.26 -5.49 15.70
C TYR A 50 -14.38 -5.63 16.97
N ALA A 51 -13.36 -6.49 16.92
CA ALA A 51 -12.42 -6.68 18.03
C ALA A 51 -11.61 -5.42 18.34
N LEU A 52 -11.23 -4.66 17.30
CA LEU A 52 -10.46 -3.43 17.45
C LEU A 52 -11.31 -2.27 17.99
N VAL A 53 -12.55 -2.16 17.54
CA VAL A 53 -13.50 -1.14 18.05
C VAL A 53 -13.71 -1.31 19.54
N ARG A 54 -13.86 -2.55 20.03
CA ARG A 54 -14.02 -2.83 21.46
C ARG A 54 -12.76 -2.50 22.27
N LYS A 55 -11.58 -2.78 21.70
CA LYS A 55 -10.31 -2.55 22.38
C LYS A 55 -9.88 -1.09 22.37
N TYR A 56 -10.21 -0.37 21.30
CA TYR A 56 -9.80 1.03 21.08
C TYR A 56 -11.01 1.86 20.59
N PRO A 57 -11.86 2.35 21.52
CA PRO A 57 -13.15 2.99 21.17
C PRO A 57 -13.06 4.22 20.26
N ASN A 58 -11.93 4.96 20.31
CA ASN A 58 -11.73 6.19 19.53
C ASN A 58 -10.84 6.00 18.30
N ALA A 59 -10.26 4.81 18.12
CA ALA A 59 -9.27 4.54 17.10
C ALA A 59 -9.78 4.83 15.68
N GLU A 60 -11.08 4.68 15.42
CA GLU A 60 -11.67 4.98 14.12
C GLU A 60 -11.46 6.44 13.67
N ARG A 61 -11.27 7.37 14.61
CA ARG A 61 -11.05 8.81 14.36
C ARG A 61 -9.61 9.24 14.50
N GLU A 62 -8.77 8.44 15.12
CA GLU A 62 -7.37 8.77 15.36
C GLU A 62 -6.56 8.72 14.08
N TRP A 63 -5.62 9.65 13.93
CA TRP A 63 -4.73 9.77 12.78
C TRP A 63 -3.97 8.48 12.48
N ASN A 64 -3.47 7.80 13.49
CA ASN A 64 -2.68 6.57 13.34
C ASN A 64 -3.41 5.40 12.69
N TRP A 65 -4.74 5.46 12.57
CA TRP A 65 -5.57 4.43 11.96
C TRP A 65 -6.08 4.80 10.57
N GLN A 66 -5.75 6.00 10.10
CA GLN A 66 -6.22 6.47 8.81
C GLN A 66 -5.45 5.85 7.64
N PHE A 67 -6.08 5.84 6.47
CA PHE A 67 -5.43 5.34 5.26
C PHE A 67 -4.33 6.30 4.81
N VAL A 68 -3.13 5.76 4.56
CA VAL A 68 -1.99 6.51 4.01
C VAL A 68 -2.30 7.04 2.60
N PHE A 69 -3.10 6.32 1.83
CA PHE A 69 -3.55 6.74 0.50
C PHE A 69 -5.07 6.79 0.46
N PRO A 70 -5.68 7.86 0.95
CA PRO A 70 -7.13 8.02 0.92
C PRO A 70 -7.64 8.30 -0.50
N GLY A 71 -8.86 7.86 -0.77
CA GLY A 71 -9.58 8.18 -2.00
C GLY A 71 -9.92 9.66 -2.09
N ARG A 72 -10.20 10.11 -3.32
CA ARG A 72 -10.53 11.54 -3.58
C ARG A 72 -11.82 12.01 -2.93
N GLY A 73 -12.81 11.14 -2.82
CA GLY A 73 -14.15 11.46 -2.33
C GLY A 73 -14.56 10.65 -1.12
N LEU A 74 -15.60 11.14 -0.47
CA LEU A 74 -16.35 10.39 0.53
C LEU A 74 -17.30 9.44 -0.19
N SER A 75 -17.54 8.25 0.38
CA SER A 75 -18.49 7.28 -0.12
C SER A 75 -19.13 6.49 1.02
N LYS A 76 -20.30 5.93 0.75
CA LYS A 76 -21.00 5.09 1.71
C LYS A 76 -20.26 3.77 1.89
N ASP A 77 -19.99 3.39 3.13
CA ASP A 77 -19.38 2.09 3.44
C ASP A 77 -20.45 1.00 3.30
N PRO A 78 -20.28 0.03 2.39
CA PRO A 78 -21.29 -1.02 2.18
C PRO A 78 -21.51 -1.93 3.41
N ARG A 79 -20.59 -1.90 4.37
CA ARG A 79 -20.66 -2.72 5.60
C ARG A 79 -21.44 -2.08 6.73
N SER A 80 -21.50 -0.75 6.76
CA SER A 80 -22.07 -0.01 7.89
C SER A 80 -22.98 1.17 7.50
N GLU A 81 -23.20 1.38 6.20
CA GLU A 81 -23.99 2.52 5.68
C GLU A 81 -23.43 3.91 6.03
N VAL A 82 -22.35 4.00 6.80
CA VAL A 82 -21.72 5.25 7.23
C VAL A 82 -20.92 5.86 6.08
N ILE A 83 -20.99 7.18 5.92
CA ILE A 83 -20.18 7.89 4.93
C ILE A 83 -18.76 8.05 5.46
N ARG A 84 -17.80 7.55 4.71
CA ARG A 84 -16.38 7.56 5.06
C ARG A 84 -15.50 7.83 3.85
N ARG A 85 -14.23 8.19 4.11
CA ARG A 85 -13.21 8.20 3.07
C ARG A 85 -12.49 6.86 3.05
N HIS A 86 -12.64 6.13 1.95
CA HIS A 86 -11.94 4.87 1.74
C HIS A 86 -10.53 5.09 1.20
N HIS A 87 -9.74 4.02 1.14
CA HIS A 87 -8.44 4.03 0.45
C HIS A 87 -8.60 4.21 -1.06
N VAL A 88 -7.54 4.66 -1.72
CA VAL A 88 -7.48 4.70 -3.18
C VAL A 88 -7.64 3.28 -3.76
N ASP A 89 -8.41 3.15 -4.83
CA ASP A 89 -8.58 1.87 -5.50
C ASP A 89 -7.26 1.41 -6.15
N PRO A 90 -6.82 0.14 -5.96
CA PRO A 90 -5.58 -0.37 -6.54
C PRO A 90 -5.49 -0.23 -8.06
N SER A 91 -6.62 -0.20 -8.77
CA SER A 91 -6.65 -0.01 -10.22
C SER A 91 -6.08 1.35 -10.66
N VAL A 92 -6.14 2.37 -9.78
CA VAL A 92 -5.60 3.71 -10.05
C VAL A 92 -4.08 3.64 -10.32
N ILE A 93 -3.36 2.83 -9.55
CA ILE A 93 -1.92 2.64 -9.73
C ILE A 93 -1.64 2.02 -11.09
N ASN A 94 -2.34 0.95 -11.44
CA ASN A 94 -2.18 0.29 -12.73
C ASN A 94 -2.60 1.20 -13.91
N LYS A 95 -3.61 2.04 -13.75
CA LYS A 95 -4.00 3.06 -14.76
C LYS A 95 -2.88 4.09 -14.94
N ALA A 96 -2.27 4.56 -13.84
CA ALA A 96 -1.15 5.49 -13.89
C ALA A 96 0.07 4.87 -14.59
N ILE A 97 0.43 3.63 -14.25
CA ILE A 97 1.52 2.89 -14.90
C ILE A 97 1.24 2.78 -16.40
N LYS A 98 0.05 2.33 -16.81
CA LYS A 98 -0.33 2.22 -18.23
C LYS A 98 -0.24 3.56 -18.96
N LYS A 99 -0.63 4.66 -18.31
CA LYS A 99 -0.54 6.01 -18.90
C LYS A 99 0.93 6.37 -19.19
N VAL A 100 1.83 6.14 -18.25
CA VAL A 100 3.27 6.44 -18.41
C VAL A 100 3.90 5.53 -19.47
N VAL A 101 3.61 4.22 -19.44
CA VAL A 101 4.15 3.26 -20.42
C VAL A 101 3.78 3.64 -21.86
N ARG A 102 2.57 4.17 -22.11
CA ARG A 102 2.17 4.67 -23.44
C ARG A 102 2.99 5.85 -23.95
N GLN A 103 3.73 6.54 -23.07
CA GLN A 103 4.63 7.64 -23.41
C GLN A 103 6.06 7.18 -23.64
N THR A 104 6.31 5.89 -23.59
CA THR A 104 7.62 5.24 -23.78
C THR A 104 7.58 4.29 -24.97
N ASN A 105 8.75 3.83 -25.41
CA ASN A 105 8.87 2.82 -26.47
C ASN A 105 8.73 1.38 -25.94
N ILE A 106 8.22 1.18 -24.71
CA ILE A 106 8.04 -0.15 -24.14
C ILE A 106 6.81 -0.79 -24.74
N THR A 107 7.02 -1.92 -25.43
CA THR A 107 5.95 -2.69 -26.10
C THR A 107 5.30 -3.73 -25.19
N GLN A 108 6.00 -4.14 -24.13
CA GLN A 108 5.53 -5.14 -23.18
C GLN A 108 4.45 -4.60 -22.25
N LYS A 109 3.59 -5.48 -21.76
CA LYS A 109 2.61 -5.15 -20.73
C LYS A 109 3.31 -4.92 -19.40
N VAL A 110 3.27 -3.70 -18.89
CA VAL A 110 3.81 -3.32 -17.58
C VAL A 110 2.70 -3.13 -16.55
N SER A 111 2.90 -3.67 -15.37
CA SER A 111 2.00 -3.55 -14.22
C SER A 111 2.81 -3.39 -12.93
N ALA A 112 2.14 -3.19 -11.79
CA ALA A 112 2.80 -3.18 -10.48
C ALA A 112 3.57 -4.48 -10.20
N HIS A 113 3.09 -5.63 -10.70
CA HIS A 113 3.81 -6.90 -10.61
C HIS A 113 5.12 -6.90 -11.40
N THR A 114 5.15 -6.26 -12.57
CA THR A 114 6.37 -6.14 -13.37
C THR A 114 7.47 -5.41 -12.59
N PHE A 115 7.14 -4.33 -11.88
CA PHE A 115 8.11 -3.64 -11.01
C PHE A 115 8.60 -4.53 -9.87
N ARG A 116 7.70 -5.32 -9.28
CA ARG A 116 8.07 -6.27 -8.24
C ARG A 116 9.04 -7.36 -8.75
N HIS A 117 8.80 -7.88 -9.95
CA HIS A 117 9.70 -8.84 -10.61
C HIS A 117 11.06 -8.21 -10.90
N SER A 118 11.09 -7.01 -11.51
CA SER A 118 12.34 -6.29 -11.78
C SER A 118 13.14 -6.02 -10.50
N PHE A 119 12.47 -5.63 -9.42
CA PHE A 119 13.13 -5.42 -8.13
C PHE A 119 13.79 -6.71 -7.62
N ALA A 120 13.09 -7.84 -7.66
CA ALA A 120 13.62 -9.13 -7.23
C ALA A 120 14.82 -9.56 -8.08
N THR A 121 14.72 -9.43 -9.41
CA THR A 121 15.79 -9.79 -10.35
C THR A 121 17.04 -8.94 -10.15
N HIS A 122 16.86 -7.62 -9.97
CA HIS A 122 18.00 -6.73 -9.71
C HIS A 122 18.69 -7.01 -8.37
N LEU A 123 17.95 -7.40 -7.35
CA LEU A 123 18.55 -7.82 -6.06
C LEU A 123 19.39 -9.09 -6.24
N LEU A 124 18.84 -10.07 -6.97
CA LEU A 124 19.59 -11.32 -7.26
C LEU A 124 20.86 -11.04 -8.06
N GLN A 125 20.79 -10.22 -9.10
CA GLN A 125 21.95 -9.82 -9.92
C GLN A 125 23.03 -9.09 -9.11
N ARG A 126 22.65 -8.42 -8.02
CA ARG A 126 23.56 -7.77 -7.07
C ARG A 126 24.09 -8.71 -6.00
N GLY A 127 23.81 -10.02 -6.10
CA GLY A 127 24.30 -11.02 -5.17
C GLY A 127 23.50 -11.15 -3.87
N THR A 128 22.31 -10.54 -3.80
CA THR A 128 21.43 -10.73 -2.63
C THR A 128 20.94 -12.18 -2.61
N ASP A 129 21.06 -12.83 -1.46
CA ASP A 129 20.61 -14.21 -1.31
C ASP A 129 19.07 -14.33 -1.46
N ILE A 130 18.63 -15.48 -1.95
CA ILE A 130 17.25 -15.74 -2.31
C ILE A 130 16.28 -15.73 -1.08
N ARG A 131 16.77 -16.06 0.11
CA ARG A 131 15.98 -16.02 1.34
C ARG A 131 15.69 -14.60 1.76
N THR A 132 16.67 -13.72 1.63
CA THR A 132 16.48 -12.28 1.85
C THR A 132 15.48 -11.70 0.85
N ILE A 133 15.59 -12.05 -0.43
CA ILE A 133 14.62 -11.63 -1.46
C ILE A 133 13.22 -12.17 -1.13
N GLN A 134 13.08 -13.43 -0.75
CA GLN A 134 11.81 -14.03 -0.33
C GLN A 134 11.18 -13.24 0.83
N SER A 135 11.97 -12.91 1.85
CA SER A 135 11.53 -12.14 3.01
C SER A 135 11.04 -10.75 2.63
N LEU A 136 11.82 -10.01 1.81
CA LEU A 136 11.47 -8.68 1.32
C LEU A 136 10.18 -8.68 0.49
N LEU A 137 9.99 -9.69 -0.33
CA LEU A 137 8.79 -9.87 -1.13
C LEU A 137 7.59 -10.37 -0.31
N GLY A 138 7.83 -11.02 0.83
CA GLY A 138 6.80 -11.63 1.66
C GLY A 138 6.16 -12.85 0.99
N HIS A 139 6.94 -13.65 0.27
CA HIS A 139 6.48 -14.90 -0.29
C HIS A 139 6.51 -16.00 0.78
N LYS A 140 5.45 -16.79 0.88
CA LYS A 140 5.37 -17.92 1.80
C LYS A 140 6.38 -19.01 1.41
N ASP A 141 6.45 -19.32 0.13
CA ASP A 141 7.22 -20.40 -0.42
C ASP A 141 8.38 -19.89 -1.29
N LEU A 142 9.51 -20.56 -1.21
CA LEU A 142 10.69 -20.23 -1.98
C LEU A 142 10.45 -20.42 -3.49
N GLU A 143 9.64 -21.42 -3.87
CA GLU A 143 9.25 -21.68 -5.25
C GLU A 143 8.62 -20.45 -5.91
N THR A 144 7.75 -19.72 -5.20
CA THR A 144 7.17 -18.47 -5.71
C THR A 144 8.23 -17.42 -6.02
N THR A 145 9.30 -17.37 -5.21
CA THR A 145 10.41 -16.43 -5.44
C THR A 145 11.25 -16.89 -6.62
N MET A 146 11.54 -18.19 -6.71
CA MET A 146 12.30 -18.77 -7.83
C MET A 146 11.55 -18.60 -9.16
N TYR A 147 10.25 -18.84 -9.19
CA TYR A 147 9.43 -18.63 -10.38
C TYR A 147 9.49 -17.18 -10.89
N ILE A 148 9.43 -16.21 -9.97
CA ILE A 148 9.58 -14.78 -10.30
C ILE A 148 10.95 -14.46 -10.91
N LEU A 149 11.99 -15.16 -10.47
CA LEU A 149 13.37 -14.90 -10.91
C LEU A 149 13.76 -15.64 -12.20
N MET A 150 12.96 -16.63 -12.61
CA MET A 150 13.19 -17.43 -13.84
C MET A 150 12.40 -16.91 -15.06
N CYS A 151 11.47 -15.98 -14.85
CA CYS A 151 10.73 -15.31 -15.92
C CYS A 151 11.39 -13.98 -16.30
#